data_3c947b32edbc712e1822eb11ea3d759d
#
_entry.id   3c947b32edbc712e1822eb11ea3d759d
#
_cell.length_a   1.000
_cell.length_b   1.000
_cell.length_c   1.000
_cell.angle_alpha   90.00
_cell.angle_beta   90.00
_cell.angle_gamma   90.00
#
_symmetry.space_group_name_H-M   'P 1'
#
loop_
_entity.id
_entity.type
_entity.pdbx_description
1 polymer ?
#
loop_
_entity_poly.entity_id
_entity_poly.type
_entity_poly.pdbx_seq_one_letter_code
_entity_poly.pdbx_strand_id
1 'polypeptide(L)'
;IEGGITAADDPDGIGDLNAVNSWTRDDVHRSIEESLMRLNMDSVEIIYVHDPDVEPYGEEQALNEAFPALIELREQGVIKAIGCGMNIWDMPLKFIQRFDLDIILLAGRYTLLDHSGLDEFLPVCVESDVKITIGGPYNSGILARDLSKPVTFNYEQAPGHLVEQARKLTEICVSHGIDLKAAALQFVLAHPAVATAVPGAQSTAELEQNIAMVQQDIPSAV
;
A
#
# COMPACT_ATOMS: atom_id res chain seq x y z
N ILE A 1 -0.14 10.11 -6.30
CA ILE A 1 -1.17 10.86 -7.05
C ILE A 1 -1.03 10.33 -8.47
N GLU A 2 -1.94 9.46 -8.88
CA GLU A 2 -2.11 9.13 -10.28
C GLU A 2 -2.60 10.39 -10.96
N GLY A 3 -1.98 10.79 -12.06
CA GLY A 3 -2.35 11.99 -12.81
C GLY A 3 -3.84 12.00 -13.10
N GLY A 4 -4.48 13.14 -12.82
CA GLY A 4 -5.92 13.24 -12.88
C GLY A 4 -6.45 12.84 -14.26
N ILE A 5 -7.43 11.96 -14.27
CA ILE A 5 -8.26 11.67 -15.44
C ILE A 5 -9.00 12.95 -15.75
N THR A 6 -8.68 13.59 -16.86
CA THR A 6 -9.48 14.74 -17.31
C THR A 6 -10.78 14.23 -17.93
N ALA A 7 -11.89 14.44 -17.26
CA ALA A 7 -13.23 14.11 -17.73
C ALA A 7 -13.67 14.83 -19.01
N ALA A 8 -12.78 15.58 -19.66
CA ALA A 8 -13.11 16.39 -20.85
C ALA A 8 -13.29 15.55 -22.12
N ASP A 9 -12.83 14.31 -22.14
CA ASP A 9 -12.76 13.51 -23.37
C ASP A 9 -13.69 12.30 -23.40
N ASP A 10 -14.50 12.06 -22.36
CA ASP A 10 -15.45 10.95 -22.33
C ASP A 10 -16.82 11.36 -21.76
N PRO A 11 -17.73 11.86 -22.62
CA PRO A 11 -19.07 12.25 -22.21
C PRO A 11 -19.93 11.06 -21.70
N ASP A 12 -19.57 9.83 -21.98
CA ASP A 12 -20.30 8.63 -21.58
C ASP A 12 -19.64 7.87 -20.39
N GLY A 13 -18.44 8.31 -19.92
CA GLY A 13 -17.76 7.79 -18.74
C GLY A 13 -17.22 6.37 -18.86
N ILE A 14 -17.02 5.83 -20.08
CA ILE A 14 -16.64 4.44 -20.36
C ILE A 14 -15.52 4.33 -21.42
N GLY A 15 -14.99 5.43 -21.94
CA GLY A 15 -13.98 5.41 -22.99
C GLY A 15 -12.55 5.21 -22.48
N ASP A 16 -11.60 5.03 -23.39
CA ASP A 16 -10.17 4.87 -23.16
C ASP A 16 -9.58 6.08 -22.41
N LEU A 17 -9.77 6.13 -21.07
CA LEU A 17 -9.12 7.07 -20.21
C LEU A 17 -7.66 6.62 -20.08
N ASN A 18 -6.79 7.22 -20.88
CA ASN A 18 -5.35 7.05 -20.68
C ASN A 18 -4.97 7.81 -19.40
N ALA A 19 -4.66 7.09 -18.35
CA ALA A 19 -4.07 7.68 -17.16
C ALA A 19 -2.73 8.32 -17.58
N VAL A 20 -2.58 9.61 -17.30
CA VAL A 20 -1.31 10.30 -17.47
C VAL A 20 -0.61 10.30 -16.11
N ASN A 21 0.50 9.61 -16.02
CA ASN A 21 1.34 9.62 -14.82
C ASN A 21 2.15 10.92 -14.81
N SER A 22 1.95 11.74 -13.80
CA SER A 22 2.65 13.01 -13.63
C SER A 22 2.74 13.38 -12.16
N TRP A 23 3.92 13.80 -11.72
CA TRP A 23 4.21 14.24 -10.35
C TRP A 23 4.73 15.68 -10.32
N THR A 24 4.39 16.48 -11.35
CA THR A 24 4.71 17.91 -11.38
C THR A 24 3.91 18.65 -10.30
N ARG A 25 4.44 19.79 -9.86
CA ARG A 25 3.75 20.66 -8.89
C ARG A 25 2.31 20.99 -9.31
N ASP A 26 2.13 21.39 -10.57
CA ASP A 26 0.81 21.79 -11.08
C ASP A 26 -0.18 20.62 -11.09
N ASP A 27 0.27 19.43 -11.46
CA ASP A 27 -0.56 18.23 -11.46
C ASP A 27 -0.92 17.77 -10.06
N VAL A 28 0.00 17.91 -9.10
CA VAL A 28 -0.25 17.64 -7.67
C VAL A 28 -1.37 18.55 -7.16
N HIS A 29 -1.26 19.85 -7.37
CA HIS A 29 -2.29 20.81 -6.94
C HIS A 29 -3.64 20.49 -7.59
N ARG A 30 -3.67 20.32 -8.91
CA ARG A 30 -4.89 19.99 -9.65
C ARG A 30 -5.54 18.71 -9.13
N SER A 31 -4.77 17.64 -8.96
CA SER A 31 -5.28 16.34 -8.48
C SER A 31 -5.90 16.46 -7.09
N ILE A 32 -5.28 17.22 -6.19
CA ILE A 32 -5.80 17.44 -4.83
C ILE A 32 -7.07 18.30 -4.88
N GLU A 33 -7.08 19.41 -5.62
CA GLU A 33 -8.26 20.27 -5.77
C GLU A 33 -9.46 19.50 -6.33
N GLU A 34 -9.26 18.73 -7.40
CA GLU A 34 -10.30 17.91 -7.99
C GLU A 34 -10.81 16.83 -7.03
N SER A 35 -9.91 16.23 -6.24
CA SER A 35 -10.27 15.23 -5.24
C SER A 35 -11.10 15.85 -4.12
N LEU A 36 -10.71 17.00 -3.58
CA LEU A 36 -11.45 17.74 -2.57
C LEU A 36 -12.85 18.13 -3.07
N MET A 37 -12.96 18.60 -4.33
CA MET A 37 -14.25 18.89 -4.93
C MET A 37 -15.14 17.63 -5.05
N ARG A 38 -14.60 16.50 -5.51
CA ARG A 38 -15.38 15.25 -5.62
C ARG A 38 -15.82 14.71 -4.26
N LEU A 39 -14.97 14.87 -3.25
CA LEU A 39 -15.27 14.44 -1.87
C LEU A 39 -16.18 15.44 -1.13
N ASN A 40 -16.35 16.64 -1.65
CA ASN A 40 -17.02 17.76 -0.98
C ASN A 40 -16.40 18.04 0.41
N MET A 41 -15.07 18.14 0.44
CA MET A 41 -14.26 18.37 1.65
C MET A 41 -13.28 19.54 1.41
N ASP A 42 -12.92 20.23 2.49
CA ASP A 42 -11.96 21.33 2.46
C ASP A 42 -10.50 20.84 2.73
N SER A 43 -10.34 19.64 3.24
CA SER A 43 -9.04 19.06 3.60
C SER A 43 -9.09 17.54 3.58
N VAL A 44 -7.93 16.90 3.47
CA VAL A 44 -7.74 15.45 3.65
C VAL A 44 -6.61 15.19 4.64
N GLU A 45 -6.67 14.05 5.31
CA GLU A 45 -5.70 13.72 6.36
C GLU A 45 -4.34 13.34 5.76
N ILE A 46 -4.32 12.44 4.78
CA ILE A 46 -3.11 11.82 4.26
C ILE A 46 -3.10 11.87 2.73
N ILE A 47 -1.97 12.26 2.15
CA ILE A 47 -1.72 12.18 0.71
C ILE A 47 -0.49 11.31 0.47
N TYR A 48 -0.60 10.41 -0.50
CA TYR A 48 0.51 9.56 -0.97
C TYR A 48 0.92 9.97 -2.39
N VAL A 49 2.21 10.18 -2.61
CA VAL A 49 2.82 10.15 -3.94
C VAL A 49 2.83 8.69 -4.38
N HIS A 50 2.08 8.35 -5.42
CA HIS A 50 1.82 6.96 -5.80
C HIS A 50 2.67 6.53 -6.99
N ASP A 51 3.35 5.39 -6.86
CA ASP A 51 4.13 4.68 -7.89
C ASP A 51 4.98 5.59 -8.83
N PRO A 52 5.84 6.51 -8.34
CA PRO A 52 6.68 7.31 -9.21
C PRO A 52 7.75 6.48 -9.95
N ASP A 53 7.91 5.22 -9.62
CA ASP A 53 8.80 4.26 -10.29
C ASP A 53 8.27 3.72 -11.62
N VAL A 54 6.98 3.95 -11.95
CA VAL A 54 6.39 3.47 -13.21
C VAL A 54 6.85 4.27 -14.44
N GLU A 55 7.38 5.48 -14.23
CA GLU A 55 7.90 6.33 -15.30
C GLU A 55 9.36 6.69 -15.06
N PRO A 56 10.20 6.77 -16.11
CA PRO A 56 11.63 7.07 -15.95
C PRO A 56 11.94 8.42 -15.30
N TYR A 57 11.00 9.37 -15.37
CA TYR A 57 11.12 10.72 -14.80
C TYR A 57 10.42 10.88 -13.45
N GLY A 58 9.69 9.86 -12.99
CA GLY A 58 8.83 9.98 -11.83
C GLY A 58 9.59 10.18 -10.52
N GLU A 59 10.72 9.50 -10.31
CA GLU A 59 11.59 9.74 -9.13
C GLU A 59 12.05 11.21 -9.08
N GLU A 60 12.50 11.76 -10.21
CA GLU A 60 12.99 13.13 -10.28
C GLU A 60 11.86 14.16 -10.02
N GLN A 61 10.70 13.96 -10.62
CA GLN A 61 9.53 14.81 -10.39
C GLN A 61 9.04 14.70 -8.94
N ALA A 62 8.98 13.50 -8.37
CA ALA A 62 8.61 13.31 -6.97
C ALA A 62 9.53 14.10 -6.04
N LEU A 63 10.86 13.99 -6.24
CA LEU A 63 11.86 14.65 -5.40
C LEU A 63 11.89 16.18 -5.55
N ASN A 64 11.69 16.70 -6.76
CA ASN A 64 11.90 18.11 -7.04
C ASN A 64 10.61 18.93 -7.10
N GLU A 65 9.45 18.29 -7.27
CA GLU A 65 8.17 18.95 -7.46
C GLU A 65 7.07 18.45 -6.52
N ALA A 66 6.76 17.14 -6.51
CA ALA A 66 5.61 16.64 -5.75
C ALA A 66 5.78 16.79 -4.24
N PHE A 67 6.87 16.27 -3.65
CA PHE A 67 7.08 16.40 -2.21
C PHE A 67 7.18 17.86 -1.74
N PRO A 68 7.93 18.77 -2.44
CA PRO A 68 7.89 20.20 -2.12
C PRO A 68 6.48 20.80 -2.13
N ALA A 69 5.66 20.48 -3.14
CA ALA A 69 4.28 20.95 -3.21
C ALA A 69 3.42 20.43 -2.05
N LEU A 70 3.56 19.14 -1.70
CA LEU A 70 2.83 18.55 -0.58
C LEU A 70 3.26 19.14 0.77
N ILE A 71 4.54 19.44 0.97
CA ILE A 71 5.04 20.11 2.18
C ILE A 71 4.37 21.48 2.33
N GLU A 72 4.29 22.28 1.27
CA GLU A 72 3.59 23.56 1.30
C GLU A 72 2.10 23.42 1.64
N LEU A 73 1.41 22.41 1.07
CA LEU A 73 0.01 22.11 1.39
C LEU A 73 -0.18 21.64 2.84
N ARG A 74 0.79 20.90 3.40
CA ARG A 74 0.80 20.52 4.82
C ARG A 74 0.96 21.75 5.72
N GLU A 75 1.86 22.68 5.38
CA GLU A 75 2.05 23.94 6.10
C GLU A 75 0.80 24.83 6.05
N GLN A 76 0.05 24.79 4.96
CA GLN A 76 -1.23 25.51 4.80
C GLN A 76 -2.40 24.82 5.49
N GLY A 77 -2.22 23.59 6.00
CA GLY A 77 -3.27 22.83 6.69
C GLY A 77 -4.30 22.16 5.77
N VAL A 78 -4.05 22.12 4.47
CA VAL A 78 -4.90 21.41 3.48
C VAL A 78 -4.78 19.90 3.64
N ILE A 79 -3.57 19.44 3.98
CA ILE A 79 -3.27 18.05 4.31
C ILE A 79 -2.54 17.99 5.65
N LYS A 80 -2.57 16.81 6.35
CA LYS A 80 -1.90 16.66 7.64
C LYS A 80 -0.65 15.79 7.55
N ALA A 81 -0.66 14.78 6.70
CA ALA A 81 0.42 13.81 6.58
C ALA A 81 0.76 13.55 5.10
N ILE A 82 2.04 13.33 4.86
CA ILE A 82 2.61 13.11 3.54
C ILE A 82 3.32 11.77 3.51
N GLY A 83 3.14 11.03 2.41
CA GLY A 83 3.87 9.80 2.19
C GLY A 83 4.02 9.44 0.72
N CYS A 84 4.44 8.20 0.48
CA CYS A 84 4.36 7.59 -0.84
C CYS A 84 3.76 6.19 -0.74
N GLY A 85 3.18 5.70 -1.85
CA GLY A 85 2.64 4.36 -1.97
C GLY A 85 3.33 3.61 -3.10
N MET A 86 3.96 2.46 -2.81
CA MET A 86 4.78 1.75 -3.79
C MET A 86 4.80 0.24 -3.55
N ASN A 87 5.12 -0.51 -4.60
CA ASN A 87 5.39 -1.95 -4.57
C ASN A 87 6.89 -2.29 -4.42
N ILE A 88 7.72 -1.29 -4.13
CA ILE A 88 9.15 -1.39 -3.86
C ILE A 88 9.48 -0.62 -2.58
N TRP A 89 10.61 -0.89 -1.95
CA TRP A 89 11.00 -0.23 -0.70
C TRP A 89 12.26 0.64 -0.81
N ASP A 90 13.08 0.43 -1.79
CA ASP A 90 14.35 1.14 -2.00
C ASP A 90 14.15 2.61 -2.41
N MET A 91 13.16 2.92 -3.23
CA MET A 91 12.84 4.31 -3.58
C MET A 91 12.20 5.08 -2.41
N PRO A 92 11.20 4.56 -1.68
CA PRO A 92 10.72 5.16 -0.43
C PRO A 92 11.83 5.44 0.59
N LEU A 93 12.83 4.56 0.68
CA LEU A 93 13.99 4.78 1.56
C LEU A 93 14.75 6.06 1.21
N LYS A 94 14.97 6.34 -0.09
CA LYS A 94 15.59 7.60 -0.54
C LYS A 94 14.72 8.81 -0.19
N PHE A 95 13.40 8.69 -0.27
CA PHE A 95 12.48 9.78 0.05
C PHE A 95 12.49 10.11 1.54
N ILE A 96 12.49 9.12 2.43
CA ILE A 96 12.62 9.29 3.88
C ILE A 96 13.93 10.01 4.25
N GLN A 97 15.02 9.70 3.56
CA GLN A 97 16.32 10.34 3.81
C GLN A 97 16.37 11.82 3.40
N ARG A 98 15.45 12.26 2.53
CA ARG A 98 15.45 13.63 1.99
C ARG A 98 14.31 14.51 2.56
N PHE A 99 13.22 13.92 2.96
CA PHE A 99 12.02 14.64 3.40
C PHE A 99 11.52 14.09 4.73
N ASP A 100 10.89 14.97 5.49
CA ASP A 100 10.14 14.64 6.70
C ASP A 100 8.78 14.05 6.28
N LEU A 101 8.77 12.75 6.01
CA LEU A 101 7.58 11.99 5.65
C LEU A 101 6.93 11.39 6.89
N ASP A 102 5.62 11.26 6.85
CA ASP A 102 4.84 10.78 7.99
C ASP A 102 4.49 9.28 7.86
N ILE A 103 4.23 8.82 6.62
CA ILE A 103 3.69 7.48 6.40
C ILE A 103 4.02 6.93 5.00
N ILE A 104 4.31 5.65 4.91
CA ILE A 104 4.53 4.95 3.64
C ILE A 104 3.51 3.84 3.48
N LEU A 105 2.87 3.74 2.32
CA LEU A 105 2.11 2.57 1.92
C LEU A 105 3.03 1.62 1.17
N LEU A 106 3.42 0.53 1.83
CA LEU A 106 4.27 -0.52 1.26
C LEU A 106 3.42 -1.73 0.88
N ALA A 107 3.36 -2.05 -0.41
CA ALA A 107 2.54 -3.15 -0.89
C ALA A 107 3.36 -4.41 -1.18
N GLY A 108 2.99 -5.51 -0.53
CA GLY A 108 3.49 -6.85 -0.81
C GLY A 108 4.97 -7.13 -0.50
N ARG A 109 5.69 -6.25 0.20
CA ARG A 109 7.13 -6.39 0.53
C ARG A 109 7.41 -6.61 2.02
N TYR A 110 6.36 -6.68 2.82
CA TYR A 110 6.40 -7.17 4.20
C TYR A 110 5.13 -7.98 4.48
N THR A 111 5.21 -9.28 4.28
CA THR A 111 4.12 -10.26 4.40
C THR A 111 4.70 -11.60 4.87
N LEU A 112 3.88 -12.63 5.07
CA LEU A 112 4.36 -13.99 5.38
C LEU A 112 5.17 -14.65 4.25
N LEU A 113 5.09 -14.15 3.00
CA LEU A 113 5.82 -14.72 1.85
C LEU A 113 6.95 -13.82 1.33
N ASP A 114 6.90 -12.52 1.60
CA ASP A 114 7.90 -11.57 1.15
C ASP A 114 8.32 -10.67 2.31
N HIS A 115 9.55 -10.79 2.74
CA HIS A 115 10.13 -10.01 3.85
C HIS A 115 11.23 -9.07 3.34
N SER A 116 11.24 -8.73 2.06
CA SER A 116 12.35 -7.98 1.43
C SER A 116 12.58 -6.59 2.04
N GLY A 117 11.54 -5.98 2.62
CA GLY A 117 11.66 -4.69 3.32
C GLY A 117 12.09 -4.78 4.79
N LEU A 118 12.22 -6.00 5.36
CA LEU A 118 12.37 -6.18 6.82
C LEU A 118 13.72 -5.66 7.35
N ASP A 119 14.82 -5.98 6.68
CA ASP A 119 16.16 -5.79 7.26
C ASP A 119 16.74 -4.40 7.01
N GLU A 120 16.36 -3.73 5.93
CA GLU A 120 16.93 -2.44 5.54
C GLU A 120 15.91 -1.29 5.69
N PHE A 121 14.68 -1.48 5.22
CA PHE A 121 13.70 -0.40 5.15
C PHE A 121 12.94 -0.18 6.47
N LEU A 122 12.41 -1.24 7.07
CA LEU A 122 11.59 -1.10 8.29
C LEU A 122 12.37 -0.54 9.49
N PRO A 123 13.66 -0.86 9.72
CA PRO A 123 14.44 -0.22 10.77
C PRO A 123 14.56 1.30 10.58
N VAL A 124 14.78 1.77 9.35
CA VAL A 124 14.85 3.21 9.05
C VAL A 124 13.51 3.88 9.31
N CYS A 125 12.39 3.23 8.99
CA CYS A 125 11.07 3.77 9.31
C CYS A 125 10.86 3.93 10.82
N VAL A 126 11.33 2.96 11.63
CA VAL A 126 11.27 3.07 13.10
C VAL A 126 12.14 4.22 13.61
N GLU A 127 13.38 4.34 13.13
CA GLU A 127 14.33 5.39 13.53
C GLU A 127 13.86 6.79 13.15
N SER A 128 13.18 6.93 12.01
CA SER A 128 12.66 8.19 11.48
C SER A 128 11.23 8.51 11.94
N ASP A 129 10.61 7.65 12.78
CA ASP A 129 9.20 7.71 13.19
C ASP A 129 8.20 7.73 12.02
N VAL A 130 8.59 7.17 10.87
CA VAL A 130 7.72 7.01 9.70
C VAL A 130 6.83 5.79 9.90
N LYS A 131 5.52 5.95 9.80
CA LYS A 131 4.57 4.85 9.93
C LYS A 131 4.39 4.11 8.61
N ILE A 132 4.00 2.83 8.69
CA ILE A 132 3.75 2.00 7.52
C ILE A 132 2.28 1.60 7.46
N THR A 133 1.70 1.82 6.30
CA THR A 133 0.46 1.16 5.87
C THR A 133 0.83 -0.04 5.01
N ILE A 134 0.48 -1.25 5.41
CA ILE A 134 0.73 -2.44 4.59
C ILE A 134 -0.38 -2.61 3.56
N GLY A 135 -0.04 -2.46 2.29
CA GLY A 135 -0.87 -2.85 1.16
C GLY A 135 -0.70 -4.32 0.80
N GLY A 136 -1.75 -4.97 0.32
CA GLY A 136 -1.69 -6.34 -0.16
C GLY A 136 -1.15 -7.37 0.84
N PRO A 137 -1.57 -7.40 2.11
CA PRO A 137 -1.04 -8.31 3.14
C PRO A 137 -1.21 -9.80 2.79
N TYR A 138 -2.10 -10.10 1.84
CA TYR A 138 -2.37 -11.45 1.33
C TYR A 138 -1.60 -11.80 0.04
N ASN A 139 -0.66 -10.95 -0.43
CA ASN A 139 0.11 -11.15 -1.66
C ASN A 139 -0.76 -11.55 -2.87
N SER A 140 -1.60 -10.63 -3.35
CA SER A 140 -2.55 -10.87 -4.45
C SER A 140 -3.55 -12.01 -4.18
N GLY A 141 -3.72 -12.38 -2.90
CA GLY A 141 -4.68 -13.38 -2.45
C GLY A 141 -4.14 -14.78 -2.22
N ILE A 142 -2.87 -15.08 -2.51
CA ILE A 142 -2.29 -16.42 -2.29
C ILE A 142 -2.38 -16.87 -0.81
N LEU A 143 -2.31 -15.93 0.15
CA LEU A 143 -2.45 -16.22 1.58
C LEU A 143 -3.92 -16.24 2.07
N ALA A 144 -4.90 -16.06 1.16
CA ALA A 144 -6.31 -15.95 1.53
C ALA A 144 -7.23 -16.85 0.72
N ARG A 145 -6.73 -17.55 -0.31
CA ARG A 145 -7.55 -18.33 -1.25
C ARG A 145 -7.25 -19.82 -1.16
N ASP A 146 -8.17 -20.60 -1.72
CA ASP A 146 -8.01 -22.05 -1.91
C ASP A 146 -6.87 -22.35 -2.89
N LEU A 147 -5.77 -22.91 -2.38
CA LEU A 147 -4.56 -23.24 -3.15
C LEU A 147 -4.73 -24.48 -4.07
N SER A 148 -5.91 -25.11 -4.12
CA SER A 148 -6.23 -26.10 -5.14
C SER A 148 -6.58 -25.48 -6.49
N LYS A 149 -6.82 -24.16 -6.51
CA LYS A 149 -7.13 -23.36 -7.70
C LYS A 149 -5.93 -22.51 -8.09
N PRO A 150 -5.88 -22.00 -9.34
CA PRO A 150 -4.88 -21.02 -9.73
C PRO A 150 -4.93 -19.78 -8.83
N VAL A 151 -3.79 -19.37 -8.32
CA VAL A 151 -3.63 -18.18 -7.46
C VAL A 151 -2.61 -17.24 -8.08
N THR A 152 -2.67 -15.98 -7.67
CA THR A 152 -1.79 -14.91 -8.16
C THR A 152 -0.83 -14.44 -7.07
N PHE A 153 0.34 -13.96 -7.50
CA PHE A 153 1.33 -13.26 -6.70
C PHE A 153 1.88 -12.10 -7.53
N ASN A 154 1.95 -10.90 -6.97
CA ASN A 154 2.30 -9.68 -7.70
C ASN A 154 1.48 -9.49 -8.98
N TYR A 155 0.16 -9.77 -8.92
CA TYR A 155 -0.81 -9.66 -10.02
C TYR A 155 -0.61 -10.66 -11.18
N GLU A 156 0.40 -11.53 -11.13
CA GLU A 156 0.67 -12.58 -12.11
C GLU A 156 0.38 -13.97 -11.54
N GLN A 157 0.43 -15.01 -12.38
CA GLN A 157 0.29 -16.39 -11.90
C GLN A 157 1.41 -16.70 -10.88
N ALA A 158 1.03 -17.16 -9.71
CA ALA A 158 1.97 -17.46 -8.64
C ALA A 158 2.98 -18.54 -9.05
N PRO A 159 4.29 -18.33 -8.85
CA PRO A 159 5.31 -19.36 -9.03
C PRO A 159 5.06 -20.57 -8.13
N GLY A 160 5.33 -21.77 -8.64
CA GLY A 160 5.05 -23.03 -7.92
C GLY A 160 5.71 -23.12 -6.55
N HIS A 161 6.91 -22.56 -6.38
CA HIS A 161 7.60 -22.55 -5.09
C HIS A 161 6.88 -21.69 -4.03
N LEU A 162 6.25 -20.57 -4.42
CA LEU A 162 5.46 -19.73 -3.51
C LEU A 162 4.14 -20.41 -3.13
N VAL A 163 3.51 -21.11 -4.07
CA VAL A 163 2.32 -21.93 -3.79
C VAL A 163 2.64 -23.00 -2.76
N GLU A 164 3.81 -23.65 -2.89
CA GLU A 164 4.25 -24.67 -1.93
C GLU A 164 4.57 -24.09 -0.55
N GLN A 165 5.19 -22.91 -0.50
CA GLN A 165 5.40 -22.18 0.76
C GLN A 165 4.07 -21.83 1.43
N ALA A 166 3.10 -21.29 0.67
CA ALA A 166 1.77 -20.98 1.20
C ALA A 166 1.04 -22.23 1.73
N ARG A 167 1.20 -23.39 1.07
CA ARG A 167 0.65 -24.67 1.58
C ARG A 167 1.27 -25.06 2.91
N LYS A 168 2.59 -24.97 3.05
CA LYS A 168 3.27 -25.27 4.33
C LYS A 168 2.81 -24.34 5.44
N LEU A 169 2.68 -23.05 5.16
CA LEU A 169 2.12 -22.09 6.12
C LEU A 169 0.68 -22.47 6.51
N THR A 170 -0.14 -22.87 5.52
CA THR A 170 -1.50 -23.36 5.80
C THR A 170 -1.50 -24.56 6.72
N GLU A 171 -0.64 -25.57 6.46
CA GLU A 171 -0.54 -26.78 7.28
C GLU A 171 -0.14 -26.46 8.73
N ILE A 172 0.82 -25.53 8.92
CA ILE A 172 1.23 -25.06 10.24
C ILE A 172 0.04 -24.39 10.95
N CYS A 173 -0.61 -23.43 10.30
CA CYS A 173 -1.76 -22.72 10.86
C CYS A 173 -2.89 -23.70 11.25
N VAL A 174 -3.26 -24.61 10.37
CA VAL A 174 -4.31 -25.61 10.61
C VAL A 174 -3.94 -26.52 11.78
N SER A 175 -2.67 -26.94 11.92
CA SER A 175 -2.22 -27.78 13.04
C SER A 175 -2.38 -27.10 14.41
N HIS A 176 -2.44 -25.76 14.43
CA HIS A 176 -2.65 -24.94 15.62
C HIS A 176 -4.08 -24.38 15.74
N GLY A 177 -4.98 -24.77 14.82
CA GLY A 177 -6.38 -24.33 14.84
C GLY A 177 -6.61 -22.87 14.44
N ILE A 178 -5.68 -22.27 13.67
CA ILE A 178 -5.78 -20.89 13.21
C ILE A 178 -5.96 -20.82 11.68
N ASP A 179 -6.58 -19.74 11.22
CA ASP A 179 -6.70 -19.44 9.79
C ASP A 179 -5.41 -18.75 9.29
N LEU A 180 -4.92 -19.14 8.10
CA LEU A 180 -3.77 -18.50 7.48
C LEU A 180 -3.98 -17.00 7.25
N LYS A 181 -5.21 -16.55 6.98
CA LYS A 181 -5.53 -15.13 6.87
C LYS A 181 -5.28 -14.37 8.17
N ALA A 182 -5.61 -14.98 9.31
CA ALA A 182 -5.37 -14.39 10.61
C ALA A 182 -3.86 -14.24 10.86
N ALA A 183 -3.10 -15.29 10.60
CA ALA A 183 -1.65 -15.24 10.69
C ALA A 183 -1.05 -14.17 9.77
N ALA A 184 -1.50 -14.06 8.52
CA ALA A 184 -1.00 -13.09 7.56
C ALA A 184 -1.27 -11.64 7.97
N LEU A 185 -2.48 -11.32 8.47
CA LEU A 185 -2.80 -9.98 8.93
C LEU A 185 -2.08 -9.62 10.24
N GLN A 186 -2.07 -10.52 11.20
CA GLN A 186 -1.48 -10.23 12.50
C GLN A 186 0.05 -10.18 12.43
N PHE A 187 0.68 -10.97 11.54
CA PHE A 187 2.11 -10.88 11.27
C PHE A 187 2.53 -9.44 10.89
N VAL A 188 1.87 -8.85 9.92
CA VAL A 188 2.23 -7.50 9.46
C VAL A 188 1.94 -6.45 10.52
N LEU A 189 0.83 -6.58 11.25
CA LEU A 189 0.41 -5.66 12.30
C LEU A 189 1.29 -5.75 13.57
N ALA A 190 2.05 -6.81 13.75
CA ALA A 190 2.91 -6.98 14.92
C ALA A 190 4.19 -6.11 14.88
N HIS A 191 4.58 -5.58 13.71
CA HIS A 191 5.79 -4.77 13.58
C HIS A 191 5.56 -3.35 14.08
N PRO A 192 6.47 -2.75 14.90
CA PRO A 192 6.27 -1.45 15.53
C PRO A 192 6.16 -0.26 14.55
N ALA A 193 6.72 -0.36 13.35
CA ALA A 193 6.55 0.66 12.30
C ALA A 193 5.15 0.60 11.65
N VAL A 194 4.45 -0.54 11.71
CA VAL A 194 3.17 -0.71 11.02
C VAL A 194 2.02 -0.11 11.83
N ALA A 195 1.39 0.90 11.27
CA ALA A 195 0.22 1.55 11.85
C ALA A 195 -1.09 0.86 11.45
N THR A 196 -1.14 0.32 10.23
CA THR A 196 -2.37 -0.29 9.69
C THR A 196 -2.06 -1.21 8.50
N ALA A 197 -3.05 -2.04 8.14
CA ALA A 197 -3.03 -2.84 6.92
C ALA A 197 -4.31 -2.62 6.11
N VAL A 198 -4.19 -2.67 4.79
CA VAL A 198 -5.29 -2.49 3.84
C VAL A 198 -5.47 -3.78 3.02
N PRO A 199 -6.15 -4.79 3.58
CA PRO A 199 -6.50 -5.99 2.83
C PRO A 199 -7.63 -5.67 1.84
N GLY A 200 -7.51 -6.14 0.60
CA GLY A 200 -8.59 -6.03 -0.38
C GLY A 200 -9.83 -6.80 0.08
N ALA A 201 -11.02 -6.23 -0.17
CA ALA A 201 -12.30 -6.87 0.05
C ALA A 201 -13.26 -6.51 -1.09
N GLN A 202 -13.90 -7.52 -1.70
CA GLN A 202 -14.86 -7.35 -2.81
C GLN A 202 -16.32 -7.45 -2.34
N SER A 203 -16.54 -7.73 -1.06
CA SER A 203 -17.86 -7.85 -0.45
C SER A 203 -17.84 -7.49 1.03
N THR A 204 -19.01 -7.18 1.59
CA THR A 204 -19.19 -6.97 3.04
C THR A 204 -18.75 -8.19 3.83
N ALA A 205 -19.05 -9.41 3.34
CA ALA A 205 -18.65 -10.65 4.00
C ALA A 205 -17.13 -10.81 4.08
N GLU A 206 -16.38 -10.44 3.03
CA GLU A 206 -14.91 -10.45 3.07
C GLU A 206 -14.36 -9.40 4.04
N LEU A 207 -14.96 -8.22 4.10
CA LEU A 207 -14.57 -7.20 5.07
C LEU A 207 -14.81 -7.67 6.51
N GLU A 208 -15.99 -8.22 6.81
CA GLU A 208 -16.31 -8.79 8.12
C GLU A 208 -15.34 -9.93 8.49
N GLN A 209 -14.99 -10.78 7.51
CA GLN A 209 -13.99 -11.81 7.70
C GLN A 209 -12.62 -11.24 8.03
N ASN A 210 -12.15 -10.22 7.29
CA ASN A 210 -10.87 -9.57 7.58
C ASN A 210 -10.84 -8.99 9.01
N ILE A 211 -11.93 -8.39 9.47
CA ILE A 211 -12.06 -7.88 10.85
C ILE A 211 -11.97 -9.03 11.86
N ALA A 212 -12.67 -10.14 11.61
CA ALA A 212 -12.62 -11.31 12.48
C ALA A 212 -11.20 -11.94 12.54
N MET A 213 -10.47 -11.96 11.43
CA MET A 213 -9.10 -12.50 11.37
C MET A 213 -8.11 -11.69 12.22
N VAL A 214 -8.26 -10.38 12.29
CA VAL A 214 -7.41 -9.54 13.17
C VAL A 214 -7.70 -9.81 14.66
N GLN A 215 -8.90 -10.25 14.98
CA GLN A 215 -9.33 -10.55 16.37
C GLN A 215 -9.13 -12.00 16.80
N GLN A 216 -8.75 -12.88 15.89
CA GLN A 216 -8.50 -14.28 16.22
C GLN A 216 -7.27 -14.43 17.11
N ASP A 217 -7.40 -15.16 18.22
CA ASP A 217 -6.27 -15.47 19.08
C ASP A 217 -5.26 -16.37 18.35
N ILE A 218 -4.01 -15.94 18.29
CA ILE A 218 -2.89 -16.74 17.76
C ILE A 218 -2.01 -17.19 18.91
N PRO A 219 -1.82 -18.52 19.10
CA PRO A 219 -0.94 -19.05 20.13
C PRO A 219 0.50 -18.58 19.94
N SER A 220 1.21 -18.27 21.03
CA SER A 220 2.62 -17.83 20.99
C SER A 220 3.61 -18.86 20.41
N ALA A 221 3.15 -20.08 20.15
CA ALA A 221 3.94 -21.14 19.51
C ALA A 221 3.89 -21.11 17.98
N VAL A 222 3.09 -20.23 17.40
CA VAL A 222 2.95 -19.97 15.97
C VAL A 222 3.61 -18.66 15.61
#